data_fe5779c7893f356ef2dce85ad9f50d2c
#
_entry.id   fe5779c7893f356ef2dce85ad9f50d2c
#
_cell.length_a   1.000
_cell.length_b   1.000
_cell.length_c   1.000
_cell.angle_alpha   90.00
_cell.angle_beta   90.00
_cell.angle_gamma   90.00
#
_symmetry.space_group_name_H-M   'P 1'
#
loop_
_entity.id
_entity.type
_entity.pdbx_description
1 polymer ?
#
loop_
_entity_poly.entity_id
_entity_poly.type
_entity_poly.pdbx_seq_one_letter_code
_entity_poly.pdbx_strand_id
1 'polypeptide(L)'
;MKVKIIDFDSNFAVCNYKDLDGYNAYGYLHSYEINDLKLPIKEKVKIGDELEADVMYESRGDIMLTVKSMNGRTFDDRLEGLSKYDSIKAEIVKLTNHGAIANVNGIPGFLRGNYEVGDCVLASIGKINHEKNMMLLNLESVLT
;
A
#
# COMPACT_ATOMS: atom_id res chain seq x y z
N MET A 1 11.25 12.01 5.79
CA MET A 1 11.12 13.23 4.95
C MET A 1 9.74 13.83 5.12
N LYS A 2 9.63 15.11 4.91
CA LYS A 2 8.33 15.79 4.99
C LYS A 2 7.60 15.70 3.68
N VAL A 3 6.34 15.27 3.71
CA VAL A 3 5.47 15.18 2.54
C VAL A 3 4.24 16.04 2.77
N LYS A 4 3.68 16.58 1.68
CA LYS A 4 2.47 17.40 1.71
C LYS A 4 1.36 16.72 0.93
N ILE A 5 0.18 16.60 1.53
CA ILE A 5 -0.99 16.04 0.87
C ILE A 5 -1.50 17.05 -0.16
N ILE A 6 -1.57 16.65 -1.43
CA ILE A 6 -2.01 17.54 -2.52
C ILE A 6 -3.30 17.08 -3.20
N ASP A 7 -3.65 15.81 -3.08
CA ASP A 7 -4.86 15.25 -3.70
C ASP A 7 -5.19 13.89 -3.10
N PHE A 8 -6.29 13.30 -3.55
CA PHE A 8 -6.71 11.95 -3.20
C PHE A 8 -7.00 11.15 -4.47
N ASP A 9 -6.62 9.87 -4.45
CA ASP A 9 -6.90 8.91 -5.51
C ASP A 9 -7.35 7.60 -4.86
N SER A 10 -8.66 7.31 -4.92
CA SER A 10 -9.27 6.16 -4.23
C SER A 10 -8.93 6.18 -2.73
N ASN A 11 -8.28 5.13 -2.21
CA ASN A 11 -7.87 5.03 -0.81
C ASN A 11 -6.45 5.56 -0.55
N PHE A 12 -5.90 6.32 -1.50
CA PHE A 12 -4.58 6.91 -1.37
C PHE A 12 -4.65 8.42 -1.21
N ALA A 13 -3.74 8.96 -0.42
CA ALA A 13 -3.39 10.37 -0.48
C ALA A 13 -2.22 10.53 -1.45
N VAL A 14 -2.33 11.47 -2.37
CA VAL A 14 -1.22 11.85 -3.25
C VAL A 14 -0.39 12.88 -2.51
N CYS A 15 0.90 12.60 -2.36
CA CYS A 15 1.82 13.42 -1.60
C CYS A 15 2.91 14.01 -2.48
N ASN A 16 3.27 15.26 -2.22
CA ASN A 16 4.41 15.92 -2.84
C ASN A 16 5.55 16.00 -1.83
N TYR A 17 6.77 15.74 -2.28
CA TYR A 17 7.96 15.88 -1.47
C TYR A 17 9.17 16.24 -2.34
N LYS A 18 10.27 16.61 -1.72
CA LYS A 18 11.56 16.84 -2.41
C LYS A 18 12.39 15.56 -2.34
N ASP A 19 12.88 15.10 -3.50
CA ASP A 19 13.82 13.98 -3.55
C ASP A 19 15.23 14.41 -3.09
N LEU A 20 16.18 13.49 -3.15
CA LEU A 20 17.55 13.74 -2.70
C LEU A 20 18.26 14.82 -3.54
N ASP A 21 17.83 15.03 -4.77
CA ASP A 21 18.38 16.02 -5.68
C ASP A 21 17.66 17.36 -5.61
N GLY A 22 16.64 17.47 -4.75
CA GLY A 22 15.85 18.68 -4.56
C GLY A 22 14.72 18.89 -5.56
N TYR A 23 14.45 17.90 -6.42
CA TYR A 23 13.33 17.97 -7.36
C TYR A 23 12.03 17.54 -6.72
N ASN A 24 10.92 18.05 -7.23
CA ASN A 24 9.58 17.62 -6.81
C ASN A 24 9.36 16.17 -7.19
N ALA A 25 8.92 15.38 -6.22
CA ALA A 25 8.52 14.00 -6.42
C ALA A 25 7.13 13.80 -5.83
N TYR A 26 6.45 12.76 -6.30
CA TYR A 26 5.10 12.42 -5.86
C TYR A 26 5.06 10.99 -5.39
N GLY A 27 4.31 10.74 -4.35
CA GLY A 27 4.12 9.40 -3.82
C GLY A 27 2.70 9.20 -3.33
N TYR A 28 2.34 7.94 -3.07
CA TYR A 28 1.01 7.55 -2.62
C TYR A 28 1.09 7.00 -1.20
N LEU A 29 0.19 7.49 -0.36
CA LEU A 29 0.06 7.04 1.03
C LEU A 29 -1.30 6.38 1.20
N HIS A 30 -1.32 5.06 1.41
CA HIS A 30 -2.56 4.32 1.62
C HIS A 30 -3.12 4.59 3.02
N SER A 31 -4.45 4.59 3.15
CA SER A 31 -5.14 4.84 4.43
C SER A 31 -4.66 3.91 5.55
N TYR A 32 -4.32 2.67 5.22
CA TYR A 32 -3.79 1.70 6.17
C TYR A 32 -2.49 2.19 6.84
N GLU A 33 -1.66 2.92 6.09
CA GLU A 33 -0.38 3.43 6.60
C GLU A 33 -0.54 4.55 7.62
N ILE A 34 -1.71 5.18 7.69
CA ILE A 34 -1.96 6.29 8.62
C ILE A 34 -2.50 5.80 9.95
N ASN A 35 -3.39 4.80 9.95
CA ASN A 35 -3.83 4.14 11.18
C ASN A 35 -4.57 2.83 10.88
N ASP A 36 -4.79 2.02 11.91
CA ASP A 36 -5.40 0.70 11.81
C ASP A 36 -6.93 0.72 11.80
N LEU A 37 -7.57 1.88 11.84
CA LEU A 37 -9.02 1.99 12.02
C LEU A 37 -9.82 1.81 10.74
N LYS A 38 -9.20 1.55 9.61
CA LYS A 38 -9.85 1.32 8.30
C LYS A 38 -10.79 2.44 7.85
N LEU A 39 -10.58 3.65 8.34
CA LEU A 39 -11.32 4.81 7.88
C LEU A 39 -10.84 5.25 6.49
N PRO A 40 -11.70 5.84 5.66
CA PRO A 40 -11.27 6.44 4.41
C PRO A 40 -10.15 7.45 4.62
N ILE A 41 -9.19 7.48 3.70
CA ILE A 41 -8.05 8.40 3.83
C ILE A 41 -8.47 9.86 3.98
N LYS A 42 -9.56 10.26 3.31
CA LYS A 42 -10.10 11.62 3.37
C LYS A 42 -10.59 12.05 4.76
N GLU A 43 -10.89 11.10 5.62
CA GLU A 43 -11.31 11.38 6.99
C GLU A 43 -10.12 11.53 7.94
N LYS A 44 -8.94 11.08 7.52
CA LYS A 44 -7.74 11.07 8.37
C LYS A 44 -6.82 12.25 8.10
N VAL A 45 -6.72 12.67 6.85
CA VAL A 45 -5.86 13.77 6.42
C VAL A 45 -6.60 14.68 5.46
N LYS A 46 -6.14 15.90 5.33
CA LYS A 46 -6.70 16.93 4.47
C LYS A 46 -5.66 17.41 3.47
N ILE A 47 -6.11 17.90 2.33
CA ILE A 47 -5.23 18.58 1.37
C ILE A 47 -4.53 19.73 2.09
N GLY A 48 -3.22 19.80 1.94
CA GLY A 48 -2.37 20.79 2.60
C GLY A 48 -1.70 20.30 3.88
N ASP A 49 -2.14 19.16 4.44
CA ASP A 49 -1.49 18.57 5.61
C ASP A 49 -0.06 18.16 5.30
N GLU A 50 0.84 18.37 6.25
CA GLU A 50 2.22 17.93 6.17
C GLU A 50 2.45 16.77 7.14
N LEU A 51 3.13 15.72 6.66
CA LEU A 51 3.41 14.51 7.42
C LEU A 51 4.87 14.12 7.27
N GLU A 52 5.41 13.45 8.29
CA GLU A 52 6.69 12.75 8.16
C GLU A 52 6.43 11.36 7.59
N ALA A 53 7.01 11.08 6.44
CA ALA A 53 6.86 9.79 5.76
C ALA A 53 8.17 9.33 5.14
N ASP A 54 8.24 8.04 4.83
CA ASP A 54 9.37 7.44 4.13
C ASP A 54 8.89 6.67 2.92
N VAL A 55 9.80 6.45 1.97
CA VAL A 55 9.52 5.57 0.83
C VAL A 55 9.50 4.14 1.35
N MET A 56 8.38 3.45 1.14
CA MET A 56 8.21 2.06 1.50
C MET A 56 8.69 1.15 0.37
N TYR A 57 8.23 1.42 -0.86
CA TYR A 57 8.67 0.71 -2.06
C TYR A 57 8.26 1.49 -3.31
N GLU A 58 8.85 1.12 -4.44
CA GLU A 58 8.47 1.61 -5.76
C GLU A 58 7.93 0.46 -6.59
N SER A 59 6.79 0.67 -7.26
CA SER A 59 6.17 -0.31 -8.13
C SER A 59 5.74 0.37 -9.42
N ARG A 60 6.35 -0.02 -10.54
CA ARG A 60 6.02 0.45 -11.89
C ARG A 60 5.99 1.98 -12.03
N GLY A 61 6.96 2.65 -11.42
CA GLY A 61 7.06 4.10 -11.42
C GLY A 61 6.23 4.80 -10.35
N ASP A 62 5.38 4.07 -9.62
CA ASP A 62 4.64 4.63 -8.49
C ASP A 62 5.42 4.43 -7.19
N ILE A 63 5.59 5.50 -6.44
CA ILE A 63 6.28 5.47 -5.16
C ILE A 63 5.24 5.35 -4.05
N MET A 64 5.38 4.31 -3.23
CA MET A 64 4.50 4.06 -2.10
C MET A 64 5.18 4.50 -0.82
N LEU A 65 4.45 5.25 -0.02
CA LEU A 65 4.93 5.88 1.21
C LEU A 65 4.40 5.19 2.45
N THR A 66 5.11 5.31 3.56
CA THR A 66 4.67 4.85 4.88
C THR A 66 4.92 5.92 5.93
N VAL A 67 4.03 6.02 6.90
CA VAL A 67 4.14 6.92 8.04
C VAL A 67 4.61 6.10 9.24
N LYS A 68 5.93 5.94 9.39
CA LYS A 68 6.54 5.12 10.45
C LYS A 68 6.14 5.55 11.86
N SER A 69 5.98 6.84 12.07
CA SER A 69 5.60 7.37 13.38
C SER A 69 4.23 6.88 13.84
N MET A 70 3.36 6.46 12.91
CA MET A 70 2.01 5.96 13.22
C MET A 70 1.92 4.45 13.21
N ASN A 71 2.67 3.76 12.36
CA ASN A 71 2.67 2.30 12.27
C ASN A 71 3.88 1.63 12.90
N GLY A 72 5.04 2.28 12.87
CA GLY A 72 6.28 1.77 13.48
C GLY A 72 6.78 0.42 12.93
N ARG A 73 6.18 -0.09 11.85
CA ARG A 73 6.46 -1.44 11.36
C ARG A 73 7.26 -1.45 10.08
N THR A 74 8.34 -2.25 10.07
CA THR A 74 9.13 -2.55 8.87
C THR A 74 8.44 -3.63 8.03
N PHE A 75 8.99 -3.93 6.85
CA PHE A 75 8.52 -5.06 6.04
C PHE A 75 8.58 -6.38 6.81
N ASP A 76 9.69 -6.64 7.52
CA ASP A 76 9.83 -7.87 8.31
C ASP A 76 8.83 -7.95 9.46
N ASP A 77 8.56 -6.83 10.14
CA ASP A 77 7.53 -6.77 11.19
C ASP A 77 6.15 -7.10 10.62
N ARG A 78 5.85 -6.63 9.42
CA ARG A 78 4.57 -6.87 8.75
C ARG A 78 4.42 -8.29 8.24
N LEU A 79 5.54 -8.99 7.98
CA LEU A 79 5.53 -10.40 7.60
C LEU A 79 5.34 -11.34 8.79
N GLU A 80 5.46 -10.86 10.02
CA GLU A 80 5.32 -11.71 11.19
C GLU A 80 3.98 -12.44 11.20
N GLY A 81 4.02 -13.75 11.36
CA GLY A 81 2.84 -14.59 11.32
C GLY A 81 2.34 -14.95 9.92
N LEU A 82 2.99 -14.46 8.88
CA LEU A 82 2.63 -14.76 7.48
C LEU A 82 3.67 -15.70 6.87
N SER A 83 3.21 -16.74 6.19
CA SER A 83 4.07 -17.72 5.53
C SER A 83 3.53 -18.05 4.14
N LYS A 84 4.42 -18.57 3.28
CA LYS A 84 4.04 -19.08 1.98
C LYS A 84 2.91 -20.12 2.14
N TYR A 85 1.91 -20.04 1.24
CA TYR A 85 0.69 -20.84 1.22
C TYR A 85 -0.37 -20.49 2.26
N ASP A 86 -0.12 -19.54 3.15
CA ASP A 86 -1.17 -19.07 4.05
C ASP A 86 -2.31 -18.44 3.26
N SER A 87 -3.55 -18.69 3.68
CA SER A 87 -4.73 -17.99 3.18
C SER A 87 -4.92 -16.71 3.97
N ILE A 88 -5.08 -15.60 3.26
CA ILE A 88 -5.23 -14.28 3.86
C ILE A 88 -6.36 -13.52 3.19
N LYS A 89 -6.98 -12.61 3.94
CA LYS A 89 -7.90 -11.63 3.38
C LYS A 89 -7.11 -10.39 2.99
N ALA A 90 -7.43 -9.85 1.80
CA ALA A 90 -6.77 -8.66 1.31
C ALA A 90 -7.77 -7.75 0.60
N GLU A 91 -7.52 -6.46 0.65
CA GLU A 91 -8.31 -5.44 -0.06
C GLU A 91 -7.56 -4.99 -1.30
N ILE A 92 -8.25 -4.95 -2.43
CA ILE A 92 -7.69 -4.40 -3.67
C ILE A 92 -7.57 -2.90 -3.51
N VAL A 93 -6.35 -2.39 -3.63
CA VAL A 93 -6.05 -0.96 -3.41
C VAL A 93 -5.64 -0.24 -4.68
N LYS A 94 -5.19 -0.98 -5.69
CA LYS A 94 -4.77 -0.40 -6.96
C LYS A 94 -4.93 -1.39 -8.10
N LEU A 95 -5.34 -0.92 -9.28
CA LEU A 95 -5.39 -1.72 -10.49
C LEU A 95 -4.13 -1.51 -11.33
N THR A 96 -3.67 -2.56 -11.98
CA THR A 96 -2.53 -2.54 -12.91
C THR A 96 -2.94 -3.12 -14.25
N ASN A 97 -2.07 -3.03 -15.26
CA ASN A 97 -2.36 -3.56 -16.60
C ASN A 97 -2.58 -5.08 -16.65
N HIS A 98 -2.02 -5.80 -15.68
CA HIS A 98 -2.06 -7.28 -15.67
C HIS A 98 -2.78 -7.85 -14.46
N GLY A 99 -3.36 -7.01 -13.64
CA GLY A 99 -4.05 -7.47 -12.43
C GLY A 99 -4.28 -6.34 -11.45
N ALA A 100 -4.04 -6.62 -10.18
CA ALA A 100 -4.28 -5.66 -9.11
C ALA A 100 -3.26 -5.82 -8.00
N ILE A 101 -3.13 -4.76 -7.19
CA ILE A 101 -2.37 -4.80 -5.95
C ILE A 101 -3.35 -4.80 -4.80
N ALA A 102 -3.19 -5.77 -3.90
CA ALA A 102 -3.94 -5.90 -2.67
C ALA A 102 -3.06 -5.55 -1.47
N ASN A 103 -3.69 -5.02 -0.44
CA ASN A 103 -3.01 -4.71 0.81
C ASN A 103 -3.04 -5.91 1.75
N VAL A 104 -1.88 -6.46 2.06
CA VAL A 104 -1.70 -7.57 3.00
C VAL A 104 -0.88 -7.05 4.18
N ASN A 105 -1.57 -6.61 5.23
CA ASN A 105 -0.92 -6.07 6.43
C ASN A 105 0.09 -4.94 6.11
N GLY A 106 -0.25 -4.08 5.16
CA GLY A 106 0.63 -3.01 4.69
C GLY A 106 1.67 -3.45 3.66
N ILE A 107 1.65 -4.70 3.23
CA ILE A 107 2.54 -5.24 2.20
C ILE A 107 1.77 -5.32 0.88
N PRO A 108 2.34 -4.85 -0.23
CA PRO A 108 1.69 -4.99 -1.53
C PRO A 108 1.72 -6.45 -1.97
N GLY A 109 0.54 -6.98 -2.30
CA GLY A 109 0.37 -8.30 -2.88
C GLY A 109 -0.17 -8.20 -4.30
N PHE A 110 0.51 -8.80 -5.27
CA PHE A 110 0.07 -8.79 -6.66
C PHE A 110 -0.86 -9.98 -6.95
N LEU A 111 -2.01 -9.68 -7.57
CA LEU A 111 -3.00 -10.66 -8.04
C LEU A 111 -3.23 -10.47 -9.53
N ARG A 112 -3.24 -11.57 -10.28
CA ARG A 112 -3.68 -11.55 -11.67
C ARG A 112 -5.19 -11.59 -11.75
N GLY A 113 -5.76 -10.98 -12.78
CA GLY A 113 -7.19 -10.99 -13.06
C GLY A 113 -7.80 -9.60 -13.10
N ASN A 114 -9.12 -9.57 -13.11
CA ASN A 114 -9.89 -8.33 -13.15
C ASN A 114 -10.57 -8.10 -11.82
N TYR A 115 -10.33 -6.92 -11.27
CA TYR A 115 -10.83 -6.52 -9.94
C TYR A 115 -11.28 -5.07 -9.99
N GLU A 116 -11.99 -4.66 -8.94
CA GLU A 116 -12.29 -3.26 -8.67
C GLU A 116 -11.60 -2.83 -7.39
N VAL A 117 -11.18 -1.58 -7.31
CA VAL A 117 -10.63 -1.00 -6.07
C VAL A 117 -11.68 -1.07 -4.98
N GLY A 118 -11.28 -1.56 -3.83
CA GLY A 118 -12.18 -1.79 -2.70
C GLY A 118 -12.69 -3.23 -2.59
N ASP A 119 -12.50 -4.06 -3.61
CA ASP A 119 -12.84 -5.47 -3.52
C ASP A 119 -12.04 -6.15 -2.41
N CYS A 120 -12.71 -7.02 -1.66
CA CYS A 120 -12.05 -7.90 -0.69
C CYS A 120 -11.92 -9.30 -1.29
N VAL A 121 -10.75 -9.88 -1.15
CA VAL A 121 -10.46 -11.21 -1.69
C VAL A 121 -9.87 -12.12 -0.61
N LEU A 122 -10.10 -13.41 -0.77
CA LEU A 122 -9.35 -14.45 -0.08
C LEU A 122 -8.30 -14.97 -1.04
N ALA A 123 -7.05 -14.94 -0.63
CA ALA A 123 -5.93 -15.33 -1.48
C ALA A 123 -4.88 -16.08 -0.66
N SER A 124 -4.10 -16.90 -1.32
CA SER A 124 -2.96 -17.56 -0.70
C SER A 124 -1.66 -16.85 -1.09
N ILE A 125 -0.70 -16.86 -0.18
CA ILE A 125 0.62 -16.30 -0.42
C ILE A 125 1.43 -17.28 -1.27
N GLY A 126 1.76 -16.89 -2.51
CA GLY A 126 2.53 -17.73 -3.42
C GLY A 126 4.03 -17.52 -3.29
N LYS A 127 4.49 -16.28 -3.20
CA LYS A 127 5.90 -15.93 -3.10
C LYS A 127 6.06 -14.64 -2.32
N ILE A 128 7.07 -14.58 -1.46
CA ILE A 128 7.46 -13.38 -0.73
C ILE A 128 8.77 -12.88 -1.33
N ASN A 129 8.78 -11.62 -1.80
CA ASN A 129 9.96 -11.02 -2.41
C ASN A 129 10.55 -9.98 -1.45
N HIS A 130 11.64 -10.35 -0.78
CA HIS A 130 12.31 -9.47 0.19
C HIS A 130 13.10 -8.33 -0.46
N GLU A 131 13.50 -8.47 -1.71
CA GLU A 131 14.20 -7.40 -2.42
C GLU A 131 13.28 -6.24 -2.75
N LYS A 132 12.05 -6.54 -3.18
CA LYS A 132 11.06 -5.55 -3.59
C LYS A 132 10.03 -5.24 -2.51
N ASN A 133 10.11 -5.89 -1.35
CA ASN A 133 9.15 -5.74 -0.24
C ASN A 133 7.71 -5.95 -0.70
N MET A 134 7.47 -7.01 -1.43
CA MET A 134 6.15 -7.37 -1.96
C MET A 134 5.94 -8.88 -1.96
N MET A 135 4.71 -9.30 -2.27
CA MET A 135 4.41 -10.72 -2.42
C MET A 135 3.56 -10.96 -3.66
N LEU A 136 3.61 -12.20 -4.16
CA LEU A 136 2.71 -12.69 -5.20
C LEU A 136 1.61 -13.49 -4.53
N LEU A 137 0.37 -13.24 -4.92
CA LEU A 137 -0.81 -13.89 -4.36
C LEU A 137 -1.49 -14.76 -5.42
N ASN A 138 -2.18 -15.81 -4.95
CA ASN A 138 -3.06 -16.61 -5.77
C ASN A 138 -4.48 -16.46 -5.25
N LEU A 139 -5.41 -16.09 -6.12
CA LEU A 139 -6.81 -15.89 -5.75
C LEU A 139 -7.45 -17.22 -5.35
N GLU A 140 -8.14 -17.23 -4.22
CA GLU A 140 -8.99 -18.34 -3.78
C GLU A 140 -10.46 -18.01 -4.02
N SER A 141 -10.91 -16.82 -3.58
CA SER A 141 -12.27 -16.35 -3.83
C SER A 141 -12.38 -14.84 -3.70
N VAL A 142 -13.38 -14.27 -4.36
CA VAL A 142 -13.76 -12.86 -4.18
C VAL A 142 -14.85 -12.81 -3.12
N LEU A 143 -14.65 -11.98 -2.09
CA LEU A 143 -15.55 -11.92 -0.93
C LEU A 143 -16.61 -10.83 -1.04
N THR A 144 -16.47 -9.93 -2.00
CA THR A 144 -17.43 -8.83 -2.24
C THR A 144 -18.02 -8.88 -3.62
#